data_8c1ab8b59ed3065dca46b7caa10c8aaf
#
_entry.id   8c1ab8b59ed3065dca46b7caa10c8aaf
#
_cell.length_a   1.000
_cell.length_b   1.000
_cell.length_c   1.000
_cell.angle_alpha   90.00
_cell.angle_beta   90.00
_cell.angle_gamma   90.00
#
_symmetry.space_group_name_H-M   'P 1'
#
loop_
_entity.id
_entity.type
_entity.pdbx_description
1 polymer ?
#
loop_
_entity_poly.entity_id
_entity_poly.type
_entity_poly.pdbx_seq_one_letter_code
_entity_poly.pdbx_strand_id
1 'polypeptide(L)'
;MDNAELAIGIDLGTTNSLIAVWKDGAAQLIPNKFGEYLTPSIISMDENNHILVGKPAVSRRTSHPDKTAALFKRAMGSNTNWRLGSDTFNAPELSSLVLRSLKEDAEEFLQRPIKDVVISVPAYFSDEQRKHTRLAAELAGLNAVRLINEPTATAMAYGLHTQQNTRSLVFDLGGGTFDVTVLEYATPVIEVHASAGDNFLGGEDFTHMLVDDVLKRADVARTTLNESELAALYACVEAAKCSNQSPLHIRWQYQDETRECEFYENELEDLWLPLLNRLRVPIEQALRDARLKPSQIDSLVLVGGASQMPLVQRIAVRLFGKLPYQSYDPSTIVALGAAIQAACRLRSEDIEEVILTDICPYSLGVEVNRQGVSGIFSPIIERNTTVPVSRVETYSTMHPEQDSITVNVYQGENHKVKNNILVESFDVPLKKTGAYQSIDIRFSYDINGLLEVDVLLEDGSVKSKVINHSPVTLSAQQIEESRTRLSALKIYPRDMLINRTFKAKLEELWARALGDEREEIGRVITDFDAALQSNDMARVDEVRRRASVYLAIETS
;
A
#
# COMPACT_ATOMS: atom_id res chain seq x y z
N MET A 1 -8.45 -28.48 22.04
CA MET A 1 -8.06 -27.69 20.86
C MET A 1 -7.74 -26.30 21.38
N ASP A 2 -6.50 -25.89 21.30
CA ASP A 2 -6.01 -24.62 21.83
C ASP A 2 -6.79 -23.47 21.21
N ASN A 3 -7.50 -22.74 22.04
CA ASN A 3 -8.30 -21.57 21.67
C ASN A 3 -7.41 -20.30 21.67
N ALA A 4 -6.10 -20.46 21.54
CA ALA A 4 -5.15 -19.36 21.53
C ALA A 4 -5.43 -18.46 20.30
N GLU A 5 -5.48 -17.17 20.53
CA GLU A 5 -5.68 -16.15 19.49
C GLU A 5 -4.50 -16.17 18.52
N LEU A 6 -4.75 -16.10 17.20
CA LEU A 6 -3.70 -16.14 16.19
C LEU A 6 -3.11 -14.73 15.99
N ALA A 7 -1.79 -14.64 16.01
CA ALA A 7 -1.07 -13.39 15.71
C ALA A 7 -0.81 -13.29 14.20
N ILE A 8 -1.65 -12.56 13.50
CA ILE A 8 -1.61 -12.44 12.04
C ILE A 8 -1.19 -11.02 11.65
N GLY A 9 -0.21 -10.94 10.74
CA GLY A 9 0.24 -9.71 10.10
C GLY A 9 -0.01 -9.74 8.61
N ILE A 10 -0.44 -8.62 8.06
CA ILE A 10 -0.68 -8.45 6.63
C ILE A 10 0.10 -7.24 6.14
N ASP A 11 0.83 -7.42 5.05
CA ASP A 11 1.34 -6.33 4.23
C ASP A 11 0.41 -6.14 3.03
N LEU A 12 -0.38 -5.07 3.05
CA LEU A 12 -1.25 -4.69 1.94
C LEU A 12 -0.48 -3.77 1.00
N GLY A 13 0.25 -4.32 0.04
CA GLY A 13 1.11 -3.56 -0.87
C GLY A 13 0.39 -3.03 -2.11
N THR A 14 0.99 -2.04 -2.79
CA THR A 14 0.48 -1.47 -4.05
C THR A 14 0.54 -2.48 -5.19
N THR A 15 1.62 -3.25 -5.26
CA THR A 15 1.88 -4.24 -6.33
C THR A 15 1.65 -5.67 -5.85
N ASN A 16 2.14 -6.01 -4.68
CA ASN A 16 1.99 -7.32 -4.07
C ASN A 16 1.57 -7.18 -2.62
N SER A 17 0.79 -8.13 -2.15
CA SER A 17 0.36 -8.23 -0.75
C SER A 17 0.78 -9.58 -0.16
N LEU A 18 1.04 -9.61 1.14
CA LEU A 18 1.52 -10.79 1.86
C LEU A 18 0.80 -10.95 3.19
N ILE A 19 0.75 -12.18 3.67
CA ILE A 19 0.25 -12.50 5.00
C ILE A 19 1.26 -13.36 5.75
N ALA A 20 1.41 -13.11 7.04
CA ALA A 20 2.32 -13.84 7.91
C ALA A 20 1.64 -14.17 9.25
N VAL A 21 2.13 -15.20 9.91
CA VAL A 21 1.69 -15.62 11.24
C VAL A 21 2.88 -15.70 12.17
N TRP A 22 2.70 -15.37 13.44
CA TRP A 22 3.64 -15.72 14.49
C TRP A 22 3.33 -17.13 15.00
N LYS A 23 4.27 -18.03 14.86
CA LYS A 23 4.13 -19.43 15.25
C LYS A 23 5.48 -20.00 15.65
N ASP A 24 5.49 -20.82 16.69
CA ASP A 24 6.70 -21.53 17.18
C ASP A 24 7.89 -20.59 17.45
N GLY A 25 7.63 -19.41 18.04
CA GLY A 25 8.65 -18.42 18.38
C GLY A 25 9.21 -17.62 17.20
N ALA A 26 8.58 -17.67 16.01
CA ALA A 26 9.04 -16.96 14.83
C ALA A 26 7.88 -16.45 13.95
N ALA A 27 8.12 -15.35 13.24
CA ALA A 27 7.22 -14.90 12.17
C ALA A 27 7.44 -15.74 10.91
N GLN A 28 6.38 -16.26 10.33
CA GLN A 28 6.41 -17.15 9.17
C GLN A 28 5.44 -16.63 8.12
N LEU A 29 5.89 -16.54 6.86
CA LEU A 29 5.04 -16.20 5.74
C LEU A 29 4.06 -17.34 5.45
N ILE A 30 2.84 -16.99 5.10
CA ILE A 30 1.82 -17.95 4.67
C ILE A 30 1.78 -17.95 3.15
N PRO A 31 1.95 -19.11 2.50
CA PRO A 31 1.84 -19.19 1.04
C PRO A 31 0.39 -19.06 0.59
N ASN A 32 0.19 -18.44 -0.58
CA ASN A 32 -1.09 -18.45 -1.24
C ASN A 32 -1.39 -19.84 -1.87
N LYS A 33 -2.58 -20.03 -2.40
CA LYS A 33 -3.03 -21.28 -3.04
C LYS A 33 -2.19 -21.75 -4.25
N PHE A 34 -1.25 -20.92 -4.72
CA PHE A 34 -0.29 -21.28 -5.78
C PHE A 34 1.09 -21.65 -5.19
N GLY A 35 1.24 -21.65 -3.86
CA GLY A 35 2.50 -21.94 -3.17
C GLY A 35 3.48 -20.77 -3.15
N GLU A 36 3.03 -19.57 -3.52
CA GLU A 36 3.83 -18.35 -3.56
C GLU A 36 3.51 -17.46 -2.35
N TYR A 37 4.50 -16.74 -1.82
CA TYR A 37 4.26 -15.82 -0.70
C TYR A 37 3.71 -14.47 -1.15
N LEU A 38 4.06 -14.04 -2.36
CA LEU A 38 3.60 -12.79 -2.95
C LEU A 38 2.26 -13.02 -3.67
N THR A 39 1.24 -12.28 -3.27
CA THR A 39 -0.05 -12.23 -3.96
C THR A 39 -0.15 -10.89 -4.68
N PRO A 40 -0.15 -10.86 -6.01
CA PRO A 40 -0.30 -9.61 -6.76
C PRO A 40 -1.58 -8.87 -6.38
N SER A 41 -1.47 -7.57 -6.12
CA SER A 41 -2.62 -6.69 -5.79
C SER A 41 -3.34 -6.27 -7.07
N ILE A 42 -3.85 -7.26 -7.80
CA ILE A 42 -4.54 -7.10 -9.08
C ILE A 42 -5.87 -7.85 -9.01
N ILE A 43 -6.92 -7.21 -9.52
CA ILE A 43 -8.27 -7.74 -9.58
C ILE A 43 -8.72 -7.77 -11.04
N SER A 44 -9.32 -8.85 -11.47
CA SER A 44 -9.99 -8.93 -12.78
C SER A 44 -11.37 -9.57 -12.65
N MET A 45 -12.25 -9.24 -13.58
CA MET A 45 -13.56 -9.88 -13.71
C MET A 45 -13.58 -10.74 -14.97
N ASP A 46 -14.03 -12.00 -14.83
CA ASP A 46 -14.16 -12.87 -15.98
C ASP A 46 -15.49 -12.69 -16.75
N GLU A 47 -15.71 -13.48 -17.77
CA GLU A 47 -16.89 -13.40 -18.65
C GLU A 47 -18.20 -13.75 -17.94
N ASN A 48 -18.11 -14.45 -16.80
CA ASN A 48 -19.26 -14.84 -15.98
C ASN A 48 -19.44 -13.92 -14.75
N ASN A 49 -18.77 -12.76 -14.73
CA ASN A 49 -18.75 -11.80 -13.64
C ASN A 49 -18.15 -12.35 -12.33
N HIS A 50 -17.23 -13.32 -12.42
CA HIS A 50 -16.51 -13.78 -11.23
C HIS A 50 -15.23 -12.97 -11.04
N ILE A 51 -14.95 -12.69 -9.79
CA ILE A 51 -13.74 -11.96 -9.40
C ILE A 51 -12.55 -12.91 -9.37
N LEU A 52 -11.47 -12.48 -10.01
CA LEU A 52 -10.16 -13.11 -9.99
C LEU A 52 -9.20 -12.19 -9.24
N VAL A 53 -8.44 -12.76 -8.31
CA VAL A 53 -7.48 -12.03 -7.47
C VAL A 53 -6.08 -12.60 -7.66
N GLY A 54 -5.09 -11.72 -7.75
CA GLY A 54 -3.69 -12.12 -7.79
C GLY A 54 -3.26 -12.70 -9.15
N LYS A 55 -2.53 -13.79 -9.13
CA LYS A 55 -1.93 -14.41 -10.32
C LYS A 55 -2.91 -14.66 -11.48
N PRO A 56 -4.16 -15.13 -11.27
CA PRO A 56 -5.14 -15.24 -12.34
C PRO A 56 -5.51 -13.91 -13.01
N ALA A 57 -5.49 -12.81 -12.24
CA ALA A 57 -5.79 -11.48 -12.76
C ALA A 57 -4.61 -10.86 -13.53
N VAL A 58 -3.37 -11.23 -13.20
CA VAL A 58 -2.16 -10.72 -13.88
C VAL A 58 -2.21 -11.03 -15.38
N SER A 59 -2.50 -12.27 -15.75
CA SER A 59 -2.57 -12.67 -17.16
C SER A 59 -3.67 -11.92 -17.93
N ARG A 60 -4.73 -11.50 -17.24
CA ARG A 60 -5.84 -10.72 -17.83
C ARG A 60 -5.55 -9.24 -18.00
N ARG A 61 -4.51 -8.72 -17.36
CA ARG A 61 -4.09 -7.31 -17.52
C ARG A 61 -3.82 -6.96 -18.99
N THR A 62 -3.29 -7.93 -19.75
CA THR A 62 -2.98 -7.77 -21.18
C THR A 62 -4.18 -8.10 -22.06
N SER A 63 -4.89 -9.20 -21.78
CA SER A 63 -5.98 -9.67 -22.64
C SER A 63 -7.31 -8.95 -22.40
N HIS A 64 -7.58 -8.49 -21.17
CA HIS A 64 -8.82 -7.85 -20.76
C HIS A 64 -8.54 -6.64 -19.85
N PRO A 65 -7.83 -5.61 -20.33
CA PRO A 65 -7.46 -4.46 -19.53
C PRO A 65 -8.67 -3.68 -19.00
N ASP A 66 -9.77 -3.62 -19.77
CA ASP A 66 -11.06 -3.01 -19.43
C ASP A 66 -11.79 -3.71 -18.28
N LYS A 67 -11.40 -4.94 -17.95
CA LYS A 67 -11.95 -5.75 -16.86
C LYS A 67 -10.93 -6.01 -15.74
N THR A 68 -9.81 -5.29 -15.72
CA THR A 68 -8.71 -5.53 -14.80
C THR A 68 -8.28 -4.24 -14.09
N ALA A 69 -8.26 -4.26 -12.76
CA ALA A 69 -7.81 -3.15 -11.92
C ALA A 69 -6.50 -3.49 -11.22
N ALA A 70 -5.57 -2.56 -11.23
CA ALA A 70 -4.30 -2.60 -10.51
C ALA A 70 -4.00 -1.24 -9.89
N LEU A 71 -3.00 -1.16 -9.00
CA LEU A 71 -2.49 0.07 -8.39
C LEU A 71 -3.53 0.86 -7.58
N PHE A 72 -4.65 0.26 -7.25
CA PHE A 72 -5.78 0.93 -6.57
C PHE A 72 -5.42 1.40 -5.15
N LYS A 73 -4.40 0.83 -4.50
CA LYS A 73 -3.90 1.33 -3.20
C LYS A 73 -3.45 2.80 -3.29
N ARG A 74 -2.92 3.25 -4.44
CA ARG A 74 -2.53 4.67 -4.66
C ARG A 74 -3.71 5.63 -4.61
N ALA A 75 -4.92 5.13 -4.83
CA ALA A 75 -6.14 5.93 -4.77
C ALA A 75 -6.90 5.80 -3.43
N MET A 76 -6.31 5.17 -2.42
CA MET A 76 -6.83 5.25 -1.06
C MET A 76 -6.95 6.72 -0.64
N GLY A 77 -8.05 7.08 0.00
CA GLY A 77 -8.35 8.47 0.37
C GLY A 77 -8.89 9.34 -0.79
N SER A 78 -9.12 8.77 -1.97
CA SER A 78 -9.71 9.46 -3.12
C SER A 78 -11.05 8.86 -3.53
N ASN A 79 -11.78 9.59 -4.39
CA ASN A 79 -13.04 9.14 -4.99
C ASN A 79 -12.84 8.45 -6.35
N THR A 80 -11.65 7.96 -6.64
CA THR A 80 -11.35 7.25 -7.88
C THR A 80 -12.10 5.93 -7.92
N ASN A 81 -12.69 5.62 -9.08
CA ASN A 81 -13.45 4.40 -9.29
C ASN A 81 -12.90 3.63 -10.50
N TRP A 82 -12.98 2.31 -10.43
CA TRP A 82 -12.66 1.38 -11.52
C TRP A 82 -13.92 0.70 -12.00
N ARG A 83 -14.09 0.66 -13.30
CA ARG A 83 -15.15 -0.12 -13.93
C ARG A 83 -14.61 -1.49 -14.33
N LEU A 84 -15.21 -2.54 -13.80
CA LEU A 84 -14.91 -3.92 -14.16
C LEU A 84 -16.19 -4.57 -14.72
N GLY A 85 -16.28 -4.66 -16.03
CA GLY A 85 -17.52 -5.10 -16.70
C GLY A 85 -18.68 -4.12 -16.46
N SER A 86 -19.77 -4.59 -15.82
CA SER A 86 -20.94 -3.78 -15.47
C SER A 86 -20.77 -3.04 -14.14
N ASP A 87 -19.86 -3.48 -13.28
CA ASP A 87 -19.75 -3.02 -11.91
C ASP A 87 -18.66 -1.96 -11.74
N THR A 88 -18.87 -1.10 -10.76
CA THR A 88 -17.93 -0.03 -10.42
C THR A 88 -17.45 -0.23 -8.99
N PHE A 89 -16.14 -0.16 -8.77
CA PHE A 89 -15.47 -0.38 -7.50
C PHE A 89 -14.60 0.81 -7.14
N ASN A 90 -14.54 1.14 -5.85
CA ASN A 90 -13.58 2.08 -5.31
C ASN A 90 -12.33 1.36 -4.75
N ALA A 91 -11.31 2.12 -4.34
CA ALA A 91 -10.06 1.57 -3.84
C ALA A 91 -10.23 0.67 -2.59
N PRO A 92 -11.03 1.03 -1.55
CA PRO A 92 -11.32 0.14 -0.44
C PRO A 92 -11.99 -1.19 -0.85
N GLU A 93 -12.94 -1.16 -1.76
CA GLU A 93 -13.61 -2.38 -2.24
C GLU A 93 -12.65 -3.32 -2.97
N LEU A 94 -11.80 -2.79 -3.87
CA LEU A 94 -10.79 -3.60 -4.56
C LEU A 94 -9.75 -4.16 -3.57
N SER A 95 -9.31 -3.36 -2.63
CA SER A 95 -8.37 -3.80 -1.58
C SER A 95 -8.99 -4.88 -0.68
N SER A 96 -10.30 -4.81 -0.41
CA SER A 96 -11.00 -5.82 0.37
C SER A 96 -11.01 -7.19 -0.31
N LEU A 97 -11.04 -7.23 -1.64
CA LEU A 97 -10.96 -8.48 -2.39
C LEU A 97 -9.58 -9.13 -2.25
N VAL A 98 -8.51 -8.33 -2.26
CA VAL A 98 -7.14 -8.83 -1.98
C VAL A 98 -7.05 -9.36 -0.56
N LEU A 99 -7.51 -8.58 0.44
CA LEU A 99 -7.49 -8.99 1.84
C LEU A 99 -8.31 -10.26 2.09
N ARG A 100 -9.45 -10.43 1.40
CA ARG A 100 -10.25 -11.65 1.46
C ARG A 100 -9.49 -12.85 0.90
N SER A 101 -8.80 -12.69 -0.22
CA SER A 101 -7.99 -13.77 -0.78
C SER A 101 -6.88 -14.20 0.17
N LEU A 102 -6.16 -13.25 0.78
CA LEU A 102 -5.14 -13.54 1.79
C LEU A 102 -5.73 -14.23 3.03
N LYS A 103 -6.92 -13.80 3.46
CA LYS A 103 -7.65 -14.44 4.55
C LYS A 103 -7.97 -15.89 4.24
N GLU A 104 -8.53 -16.18 3.07
CA GLU A 104 -8.88 -17.53 2.63
C GLU A 104 -7.66 -18.43 2.55
N ASP A 105 -6.55 -17.95 1.98
CA ASP A 105 -5.29 -18.67 1.92
C ASP A 105 -4.74 -18.97 3.33
N ALA A 106 -4.82 -18.01 4.26
CA ALA A 106 -4.37 -18.19 5.64
C ALA A 106 -5.26 -19.15 6.43
N GLU A 107 -6.58 -19.06 6.28
CA GLU A 107 -7.53 -19.97 6.93
C GLU A 107 -7.34 -21.41 6.43
N GLU A 108 -7.05 -21.59 5.14
CA GLU A 108 -6.74 -22.89 4.57
C GLU A 108 -5.39 -23.44 5.11
N PHE A 109 -4.36 -22.59 5.15
CA PHE A 109 -3.03 -23.01 5.65
C PHE A 109 -3.05 -23.34 7.14
N LEU A 110 -3.72 -22.53 7.95
CA LEU A 110 -3.78 -22.67 9.40
C LEU A 110 -4.86 -23.65 9.88
N GLN A 111 -5.78 -24.06 9.00
CA GLN A 111 -6.99 -24.86 9.30
C GLN A 111 -7.83 -24.27 10.43
N ARG A 112 -7.87 -22.93 10.50
CA ARG A 112 -8.59 -22.15 11.53
C ARG A 112 -9.07 -20.83 10.95
N PRO A 113 -10.25 -20.33 11.38
CA PRO A 113 -10.71 -19.00 10.99
C PRO A 113 -9.80 -17.92 11.56
N ILE A 114 -9.58 -16.85 10.79
CA ILE A 114 -8.90 -15.64 11.24
C ILE A 114 -9.85 -14.45 11.21
N LYS A 115 -9.68 -13.56 12.19
CA LYS A 115 -10.50 -12.34 12.31
C LYS A 115 -9.64 -11.13 12.62
N ASP A 116 -8.87 -11.19 13.70
CA ASP A 116 -8.05 -10.09 14.18
C ASP A 116 -6.70 -10.12 13.49
N VAL A 117 -6.32 -8.96 12.91
CA VAL A 117 -5.09 -8.82 12.13
C VAL A 117 -4.42 -7.47 12.40
N VAL A 118 -3.10 -7.42 12.25
CA VAL A 118 -2.33 -6.18 12.11
C VAL A 118 -2.04 -5.97 10.64
N ILE A 119 -2.35 -4.77 10.11
CA ILE A 119 -2.14 -4.44 8.69
C ILE A 119 -1.13 -3.31 8.58
N SER A 120 -0.15 -3.46 7.68
CA SER A 120 0.82 -2.41 7.38
C SER A 120 0.22 -1.31 6.51
N VAL A 121 0.71 -0.09 6.71
CA VAL A 121 0.40 1.08 5.89
C VAL A 121 1.67 1.91 5.70
N PRO A 122 1.83 2.63 4.57
CA PRO A 122 2.90 3.60 4.42
C PRO A 122 2.91 4.59 5.58
N ALA A 123 4.12 4.97 6.03
CA ALA A 123 4.24 5.90 7.17
C ALA A 123 3.59 7.25 6.86
N TYR A 124 3.69 7.68 5.62
CA TYR A 124 3.18 8.97 5.13
C TYR A 124 1.73 8.92 4.63
N PHE A 125 0.97 7.86 5.01
CA PHE A 125 -0.47 7.83 4.75
C PHE A 125 -1.21 8.86 5.61
N SER A 126 -2.08 9.63 4.97
CA SER A 126 -3.02 10.51 5.65
C SER A 126 -4.04 9.70 6.45
N ASP A 127 -4.74 10.36 7.37
CA ASP A 127 -5.80 9.71 8.14
C ASP A 127 -6.89 9.12 7.23
N GLU A 128 -7.25 9.80 6.15
CA GLU A 128 -8.21 9.32 5.15
C GLU A 128 -7.77 8.00 4.52
N GLN A 129 -6.51 7.89 4.12
CA GLN A 129 -5.94 6.67 3.54
C GLN A 129 -5.93 5.51 4.56
N ARG A 130 -5.62 5.81 5.83
CA ARG A 130 -5.66 4.83 6.93
C ARG A 130 -7.06 4.30 7.18
N LYS A 131 -8.08 5.16 7.12
CA LYS A 131 -9.50 4.78 7.25
C LYS A 131 -9.95 3.89 6.10
N HIS A 132 -9.62 4.25 4.88
CA HIS A 132 -9.91 3.42 3.72
C HIS A 132 -9.27 2.03 3.84
N THR A 133 -8.07 1.94 4.46
CA THR A 133 -7.44 0.64 4.75
C THR A 133 -8.23 -0.16 5.80
N ARG A 134 -8.73 0.48 6.86
CA ARG A 134 -9.60 -0.18 7.86
C ARG A 134 -10.92 -0.64 7.24
N LEU A 135 -11.53 0.22 6.43
CA LEU A 135 -12.76 -0.12 5.70
C LEU A 135 -12.55 -1.33 4.79
N ALA A 136 -11.43 -1.40 4.07
CA ALA A 136 -11.10 -2.56 3.25
C ALA A 136 -11.00 -3.85 4.07
N ALA A 137 -10.42 -3.78 5.28
CA ALA A 137 -10.37 -4.91 6.19
C ALA A 137 -11.77 -5.35 6.66
N GLU A 138 -12.63 -4.41 7.04
CA GLU A 138 -14.01 -4.69 7.46
C GLU A 138 -14.82 -5.35 6.33
N LEU A 139 -14.70 -4.83 5.10
CA LEU A 139 -15.35 -5.41 3.92
C LEU A 139 -14.84 -6.83 3.61
N ALA A 140 -13.59 -7.14 3.96
CA ALA A 140 -13.03 -8.49 3.87
C ALA A 140 -13.46 -9.41 5.02
N GLY A 141 -14.19 -8.90 6.01
CA GLY A 141 -14.57 -9.63 7.23
C GLY A 141 -13.38 -9.83 8.17
N LEU A 142 -12.40 -8.94 8.13
CA LEU A 142 -11.27 -8.84 9.05
C LEU A 142 -11.46 -7.67 10.00
N ASN A 143 -10.91 -7.79 11.20
CA ASN A 143 -10.82 -6.71 12.17
C ASN A 143 -9.36 -6.23 12.22
N ALA A 144 -9.08 -5.07 11.64
CA ALA A 144 -7.76 -4.44 11.73
C ALA A 144 -7.56 -3.86 13.14
N VAL A 145 -7.16 -4.71 14.08
CA VAL A 145 -6.95 -4.34 15.49
C VAL A 145 -5.85 -3.29 15.66
N ARG A 146 -4.93 -3.23 14.70
CA ARG A 146 -3.92 -2.18 14.60
C ARG A 146 -3.52 -1.96 13.14
N LEU A 147 -3.28 -0.70 12.77
CA LEU A 147 -2.50 -0.34 11.60
C LEU A 147 -1.07 -0.02 12.08
N ILE A 148 -0.07 -0.62 11.44
CA ILE A 148 1.35 -0.38 11.73
C ILE A 148 2.00 0.30 10.52
N ASN A 149 2.87 1.28 10.76
CA ASN A 149 3.63 1.88 9.68
C ASN A 149 4.64 0.88 9.09
N GLU A 150 4.76 0.81 7.76
CA GLU A 150 5.67 -0.11 7.05
C GLU A 150 7.11 -0.05 7.57
N PRO A 151 7.73 1.13 7.78
CA PRO A 151 9.07 1.20 8.38
C PRO A 151 9.12 0.73 9.83
N THR A 152 8.04 0.89 10.58
CA THR A 152 7.92 0.40 11.94
C THR A 152 7.82 -1.13 11.98
N ALA A 153 7.03 -1.73 11.07
CA ALA A 153 6.98 -3.17 10.89
C ALA A 153 8.36 -3.72 10.50
N THR A 154 9.04 -3.07 9.57
CA THR A 154 10.43 -3.38 9.20
C THR A 154 11.34 -3.37 10.42
N ALA A 155 11.24 -2.33 11.25
CA ALA A 155 12.01 -2.19 12.48
C ALA A 155 11.76 -3.34 13.46
N MET A 156 10.51 -3.78 13.61
CA MET A 156 10.15 -4.92 14.45
C MET A 156 10.82 -6.21 13.98
N ALA A 157 10.80 -6.49 12.68
CA ALA A 157 11.46 -7.67 12.12
C ALA A 157 12.98 -7.61 12.24
N TYR A 158 13.53 -6.40 12.09
CA TYR A 158 14.97 -6.15 12.12
C TYR A 158 15.53 -6.11 13.55
N GLY A 159 14.79 -5.50 14.48
CA GLY A 159 15.25 -5.24 15.85
C GLY A 159 15.44 -6.49 16.71
N LEU A 160 14.76 -7.59 16.40
CA LEU A 160 14.95 -8.86 17.13
C LEU A 160 16.37 -9.45 16.98
N HIS A 161 17.16 -8.95 16.04
CA HIS A 161 18.51 -9.45 15.76
C HIS A 161 19.61 -8.43 16.02
N THR A 162 19.27 -7.18 16.39
CA THR A 162 20.25 -6.13 16.68
C THR A 162 20.38 -5.91 18.18
N GLN A 163 21.53 -6.31 18.74
CA GLN A 163 21.85 -6.14 20.17
C GLN A 163 22.55 -4.80 20.50
N GLN A 164 22.63 -3.86 19.57
CA GLN A 164 23.37 -2.61 19.73
C GLN A 164 22.51 -1.39 19.41
N ASN A 165 22.79 -0.28 20.09
CA ASN A 165 22.20 1.03 19.76
C ASN A 165 22.63 1.44 18.36
N THR A 166 21.70 1.48 17.42
CA THR A 166 21.95 1.77 16.00
C THR A 166 20.93 2.77 15.46
N ARG A 167 21.42 3.78 14.75
CA ARG A 167 20.58 4.71 13.98
C ARG A 167 20.44 4.18 12.57
N SER A 168 19.23 3.83 12.21
CA SER A 168 18.92 3.23 10.92
C SER A 168 18.07 4.17 10.09
N LEU A 169 18.30 4.16 8.78
CA LEU A 169 17.41 4.78 7.83
C LEU A 169 16.74 3.67 7.04
N VAL A 170 15.42 3.60 7.14
CA VAL A 170 14.58 2.75 6.30
C VAL A 170 14.24 3.54 5.06
N PHE A 171 14.62 2.99 3.91
CA PHE A 171 14.36 3.51 2.57
C PHE A 171 13.37 2.56 1.91
N ASP A 172 12.10 2.89 1.96
CA ASP A 172 11.03 2.05 1.44
C ASP A 172 10.53 2.59 0.10
N LEU A 173 10.97 1.94 -0.99
CA LEU A 173 10.50 2.23 -2.34
C LEU A 173 9.72 1.04 -2.87
N GLY A 174 8.42 1.13 -2.72
CA GLY A 174 7.46 0.16 -3.24
C GLY A 174 7.09 0.38 -4.71
N GLY A 175 6.06 -0.27 -5.17
CA GLY A 175 5.53 -0.07 -6.52
C GLY A 175 4.88 1.30 -6.73
N GLY A 176 4.32 1.91 -5.67
CA GLY A 176 3.51 3.13 -5.79
C GLY A 176 3.84 4.24 -4.81
N THR A 177 4.56 3.97 -3.74
CA THR A 177 4.89 4.92 -2.68
C THR A 177 6.38 4.89 -2.38
N PHE A 178 6.88 5.99 -1.87
CA PHE A 178 8.24 6.13 -1.35
C PHE A 178 8.20 6.74 0.04
N ASP A 179 8.73 6.02 1.02
CA ASP A 179 8.86 6.47 2.41
C ASP A 179 10.32 6.40 2.88
N VAL A 180 10.72 7.40 3.67
CA VAL A 180 12.01 7.42 4.34
C VAL A 180 11.78 7.66 5.82
N THR A 181 12.26 6.75 6.65
CA THR A 181 12.12 6.84 8.11
C THR A 181 13.46 6.69 8.79
N VAL A 182 13.76 7.62 9.68
CA VAL A 182 14.91 7.59 10.58
C VAL A 182 14.45 7.03 11.92
N LEU A 183 15.12 5.99 12.38
CA LEU A 183 14.79 5.33 13.65
C LEU A 183 16.06 4.93 14.39
N GLU A 184 15.95 4.81 15.71
CA GLU A 184 17.02 4.38 16.60
C GLU A 184 16.59 3.13 17.36
N TYR A 185 17.44 2.11 17.31
CA TYR A 185 17.28 0.92 18.12
C TYR A 185 18.11 1.07 19.40
N ALA A 186 17.44 1.09 20.52
CA ALA A 186 18.04 1.09 21.85
C ALA A 186 17.31 0.01 22.68
N THR A 187 17.72 -1.24 22.53
CA THR A 187 17.03 -2.40 23.13
C THR A 187 16.61 -2.16 24.57
N PRO A 188 15.36 -2.33 24.99
CA PRO A 188 14.22 -2.89 24.20
C PRO A 188 13.38 -1.84 23.44
N VAL A 189 13.89 -0.63 23.25
CA VAL A 189 13.13 0.49 22.66
C VAL A 189 13.47 0.66 21.18
N ILE A 190 12.45 0.78 20.35
CA ILE A 190 12.54 1.25 18.97
C ILE A 190 11.91 2.64 18.92
N GLU A 191 12.70 3.66 18.62
CA GLU A 191 12.26 5.03 18.55
C GLU A 191 12.29 5.54 17.10
N VAL A 192 11.13 6.00 16.60
CA VAL A 192 11.04 6.69 15.31
C VAL A 192 11.30 8.18 15.56
N HIS A 193 12.32 8.74 14.89
CA HIS A 193 12.69 10.14 15.03
C HIS A 193 12.04 11.05 13.99
N ALA A 194 11.97 10.59 12.74
CA ALA A 194 11.35 11.33 11.65
C ALA A 194 10.92 10.40 10.53
N SER A 195 9.84 10.78 9.85
CA SER A 195 9.39 10.14 8.63
C SER A 195 8.99 11.20 7.59
N ALA A 196 9.29 10.95 6.34
CA ALA A 196 8.88 11.75 5.20
C ALA A 196 8.65 10.84 3.99
N GLY A 197 7.78 11.24 3.05
CA GLY A 197 7.46 10.39 1.93
C GLY A 197 6.84 11.12 0.74
N ASP A 198 6.65 10.35 -0.33
CA ASP A 198 5.91 10.74 -1.54
C ASP A 198 4.94 9.61 -1.89
N ASN A 199 3.65 9.81 -1.64
CA ASN A 199 2.59 8.83 -1.85
C ASN A 199 2.31 8.53 -3.34
N PHE A 200 2.98 9.23 -4.24
CA PHE A 200 2.82 9.11 -5.70
C PHE A 200 4.15 8.87 -6.42
N LEU A 201 5.14 8.29 -5.72
CA LEU A 201 6.42 7.91 -6.27
C LEU A 201 6.73 6.46 -5.96
N GLY A 202 6.91 5.64 -6.99
CA GLY A 202 7.23 4.22 -6.83
C GLY A 202 7.71 3.59 -8.13
N GLY A 203 7.96 2.30 -8.12
CA GLY A 203 8.46 1.53 -9.27
C GLY A 203 7.66 1.69 -10.55
N GLU A 204 6.34 1.91 -10.43
CA GLU A 204 5.45 2.15 -11.55
C GLU A 204 5.77 3.45 -12.31
N ASP A 205 6.20 4.50 -11.60
CA ASP A 205 6.56 5.77 -12.25
C ASP A 205 7.82 5.61 -13.12
N PHE A 206 8.76 4.77 -12.69
CA PHE A 206 9.93 4.39 -13.48
C PHE A 206 9.53 3.59 -14.73
N THR A 207 8.58 2.68 -14.61
CA THR A 207 8.03 1.92 -15.73
C THR A 207 7.32 2.83 -16.72
N HIS A 208 6.50 3.78 -16.26
CA HIS A 208 5.81 4.74 -17.10
C HIS A 208 6.77 5.56 -17.96
N MET A 209 7.82 6.13 -17.33
CA MET A 209 8.84 6.91 -18.07
C MET A 209 9.58 6.06 -19.12
N LEU A 210 9.87 4.79 -18.77
CA LEU A 210 10.54 3.88 -19.69
C LEU A 210 9.63 3.50 -20.86
N VAL A 211 8.33 3.26 -20.62
CA VAL A 211 7.34 3.02 -21.69
C VAL A 211 7.27 4.21 -22.65
N ASP A 212 7.22 5.43 -22.11
CA ASP A 212 7.13 6.64 -22.94
C ASP A 212 8.40 6.81 -23.81
N ASP A 213 9.60 6.49 -23.28
CA ASP A 213 10.84 6.55 -24.05
C ASP A 213 10.94 5.42 -25.09
N VAL A 214 10.46 4.21 -24.77
CA VAL A 214 10.36 3.10 -25.75
C VAL A 214 9.48 3.50 -26.94
N LEU A 215 8.30 4.07 -26.68
CA LEU A 215 7.40 4.55 -27.71
C LEU A 215 8.04 5.66 -28.56
N LYS A 216 8.71 6.60 -27.91
CA LYS A 216 9.44 7.70 -28.56
C LYS A 216 10.55 7.18 -29.48
N ARG A 217 11.37 6.23 -29.01
CA ARG A 217 12.45 5.61 -29.83
C ARG A 217 11.89 4.82 -31.02
N ALA A 218 10.73 4.21 -30.84
CA ALA A 218 10.05 3.46 -31.90
C ALA A 218 9.29 4.34 -32.88
N ASP A 219 9.19 5.66 -32.66
CA ASP A 219 8.36 6.62 -33.40
C ASP A 219 6.88 6.18 -33.44
N VAL A 220 6.36 5.70 -32.29
CA VAL A 220 4.97 5.22 -32.13
C VAL A 220 4.23 6.15 -31.19
N ALA A 221 3.12 6.73 -31.68
CA ALA A 221 2.28 7.54 -30.82
C ALA A 221 1.47 6.64 -29.88
N ARG A 222 1.44 6.98 -28.58
CA ARG A 222 0.67 6.21 -27.56
C ARG A 222 -0.79 6.00 -27.94
N THR A 223 -1.38 6.96 -28.66
CA THR A 223 -2.78 6.92 -29.11
C THR A 223 -3.05 5.93 -30.25
N THR A 224 -2.00 5.37 -30.88
CA THR A 224 -2.14 4.36 -31.94
C THR A 224 -2.21 2.95 -31.39
N LEU A 225 -1.85 2.74 -30.11
CA LEU A 225 -1.99 1.44 -29.45
C LEU A 225 -3.41 1.30 -28.88
N ASN A 226 -3.98 0.12 -29.03
CA ASN A 226 -5.16 -0.25 -28.26
C ASN A 226 -4.77 -0.60 -26.81
N GLU A 227 -5.77 -0.75 -25.94
CA GLU A 227 -5.54 -1.02 -24.52
C GLU A 227 -4.73 -2.30 -24.25
N SER A 228 -4.96 -3.35 -25.04
CA SER A 228 -4.23 -4.62 -24.91
C SER A 228 -2.77 -4.51 -25.33
N GLU A 229 -2.49 -3.82 -26.44
CA GLU A 229 -1.13 -3.56 -26.92
C GLU A 229 -0.35 -2.71 -25.91
N LEU A 230 -1.00 -1.67 -25.37
CA LEU A 230 -0.40 -0.82 -24.36
C LEU A 230 -0.10 -1.61 -23.08
N ALA A 231 -1.05 -2.42 -22.61
CA ALA A 231 -0.86 -3.26 -21.42
C ALA A 231 0.25 -4.31 -21.64
N ALA A 232 0.36 -4.88 -22.83
CA ALA A 232 1.44 -5.81 -23.20
C ALA A 232 2.81 -5.11 -23.17
N LEU A 233 2.91 -3.90 -23.72
CA LEU A 233 4.12 -3.09 -23.65
C LEU A 233 4.53 -2.80 -22.20
N TYR A 234 3.58 -2.39 -21.37
CA TYR A 234 3.83 -2.19 -19.94
C TYR A 234 4.35 -3.44 -19.25
N ALA A 235 3.76 -4.60 -19.54
CA ALA A 235 4.21 -5.88 -18.96
C ALA A 235 5.65 -6.24 -19.40
N CYS A 236 5.98 -6.04 -20.67
CA CYS A 236 7.34 -6.28 -21.19
C CYS A 236 8.37 -5.34 -20.54
N VAL A 237 8.04 -4.06 -20.43
CA VAL A 237 8.91 -3.04 -19.83
C VAL A 237 9.11 -3.31 -18.33
N GLU A 238 8.04 -3.64 -17.60
CA GLU A 238 8.14 -3.98 -16.18
C GLU A 238 8.99 -5.23 -15.95
N ALA A 239 8.78 -6.29 -16.75
CA ALA A 239 9.58 -7.50 -16.69
C ALA A 239 11.06 -7.23 -16.96
N ALA A 240 11.36 -6.41 -17.98
CA ALA A 240 12.72 -6.00 -18.31
C ALA A 240 13.35 -5.20 -17.15
N LYS A 241 12.65 -4.19 -16.61
CA LYS A 241 13.10 -3.41 -15.46
C LYS A 241 13.44 -4.28 -14.25
N CYS A 242 12.64 -5.31 -13.98
CA CYS A 242 12.85 -6.24 -12.87
C CYS A 242 13.94 -7.29 -13.13
N SER A 243 14.40 -7.46 -14.37
CA SER A 243 15.42 -8.48 -14.73
C SER A 243 16.82 -8.17 -14.21
N ASN A 244 17.10 -6.93 -13.79
CA ASN A 244 18.43 -6.43 -13.37
C ASN A 244 19.53 -6.63 -14.43
N GLN A 245 19.17 -6.78 -15.70
CA GLN A 245 20.13 -6.91 -16.80
C GLN A 245 20.73 -5.56 -17.18
N SER A 246 21.97 -5.55 -17.68
CA SER A 246 22.63 -4.37 -18.23
C SER A 246 23.42 -4.77 -19.49
N PRO A 247 23.08 -4.25 -20.68
CA PRO A 247 21.98 -3.32 -20.96
C PRO A 247 20.61 -3.93 -20.73
N LEU A 248 19.61 -3.07 -20.50
CA LEU A 248 18.22 -3.47 -20.37
C LEU A 248 17.65 -3.73 -21.78
N HIS A 249 17.23 -4.95 -22.04
CA HIS A 249 16.62 -5.33 -23.31
C HIS A 249 15.11 -5.35 -23.19
N ILE A 250 14.41 -4.61 -24.07
CA ILE A 250 12.96 -4.59 -24.16
C ILE A 250 12.56 -5.07 -25.54
N ARG A 251 11.76 -6.14 -25.57
CA ARG A 251 11.20 -6.71 -26.78
C ARG A 251 9.68 -6.72 -26.66
N TRP A 252 8.98 -6.16 -27.66
CA TRP A 252 7.54 -6.01 -27.65
C TRP A 252 6.94 -6.09 -29.06
N GLN A 253 5.62 -6.33 -29.13
CA GLN A 253 4.90 -6.49 -30.40
C GLN A 253 4.13 -5.20 -30.72
N TYR A 254 4.17 -4.78 -31.97
CA TYR A 254 3.38 -3.68 -32.51
C TYR A 254 3.01 -3.96 -33.97
N GLN A 255 1.70 -4.01 -34.26
CA GLN A 255 1.19 -4.26 -35.64
C GLN A 255 1.85 -5.46 -36.31
N ASP A 256 1.87 -6.62 -35.66
CA ASP A 256 2.48 -7.87 -36.13
C ASP A 256 4.02 -7.83 -36.33
N GLU A 257 4.68 -6.74 -35.94
CA GLU A 257 6.13 -6.63 -35.94
C GLU A 257 6.71 -6.73 -34.53
N THR A 258 7.79 -7.49 -34.39
CA THR A 258 8.60 -7.47 -33.16
C THR A 258 9.51 -6.27 -33.17
N ARG A 259 9.42 -5.44 -32.15
CA ARG A 259 10.28 -4.29 -31.93
C ARG A 259 11.18 -4.54 -30.73
N GLU A 260 12.42 -4.07 -30.82
CA GLU A 260 13.43 -4.23 -29.77
C GLU A 260 14.13 -2.91 -29.52
N CYS A 261 14.46 -2.64 -28.28
CA CYS A 261 15.32 -1.53 -27.90
C CYS A 261 16.16 -1.92 -26.69
N GLU A 262 17.32 -1.28 -26.59
CA GLU A 262 18.26 -1.45 -25.51
C GLU A 262 18.46 -0.13 -24.78
N PHE A 263 18.62 -0.22 -23.47
CA PHE A 263 18.94 0.93 -22.63
C PHE A 263 20.21 0.63 -21.83
N TYR A 264 21.20 1.45 -22.02
CA TYR A 264 22.39 1.42 -21.21
C TYR A 264 22.18 2.18 -19.90
N GLU A 265 22.99 1.88 -18.93
CA GLU A 265 22.86 2.40 -17.57
C GLU A 265 22.86 3.93 -17.48
N ASN A 266 23.73 4.60 -18.23
CA ASN A 266 23.78 6.05 -18.33
C ASN A 266 22.52 6.65 -18.94
N GLU A 267 21.91 5.98 -19.92
CA GLU A 267 20.66 6.43 -20.53
C GLU A 267 19.50 6.31 -19.55
N LEU A 268 19.46 5.23 -18.75
CA LEU A 268 18.48 5.04 -17.68
C LEU A 268 18.65 6.07 -16.56
N GLU A 269 19.90 6.43 -16.20
CA GLU A 269 20.17 7.47 -15.21
C GLU A 269 19.66 8.83 -15.69
N ASP A 270 19.91 9.19 -16.94
CA ASP A 270 19.43 10.43 -17.56
C ASP A 270 17.89 10.44 -17.69
N LEU A 271 17.31 9.33 -18.15
CA LEU A 271 15.85 9.18 -18.29
C LEU A 271 15.14 9.36 -16.95
N TRP A 272 15.61 8.67 -15.92
CA TRP A 272 14.98 8.65 -14.61
C TRP A 272 15.41 9.78 -13.66
N LEU A 273 16.30 10.67 -14.12
CA LEU A 273 16.80 11.79 -13.30
C LEU A 273 15.68 12.61 -12.62
N PRO A 274 14.54 12.91 -13.26
CA PRO A 274 13.44 13.61 -12.58
C PRO A 274 12.87 12.84 -11.38
N LEU A 275 12.73 11.51 -11.48
CA LEU A 275 12.25 10.65 -10.38
C LEU A 275 13.31 10.52 -9.28
N LEU A 276 14.58 10.38 -9.67
CA LEU A 276 15.69 10.30 -8.72
C LEU A 276 15.82 11.58 -7.89
N ASN A 277 15.57 12.75 -8.51
CA ASN A 277 15.52 14.02 -7.79
C ASN A 277 14.31 14.09 -6.82
N ARG A 278 13.19 13.47 -7.18
CA ARG A 278 12.03 13.37 -6.26
C ARG A 278 12.35 12.50 -5.04
N LEU A 279 13.10 11.40 -5.19
CA LEU A 279 13.55 10.58 -4.05
C LEU A 279 14.38 11.39 -3.04
N ARG A 280 15.16 12.34 -3.53
CA ARG A 280 16.05 13.15 -2.68
C ARG A 280 15.28 14.02 -1.68
N VAL A 281 14.13 14.53 -2.06
CA VAL A 281 13.35 15.48 -1.23
C VAL A 281 12.92 14.87 0.11
N PRO A 282 12.24 13.69 0.17
CA PRO A 282 11.90 13.05 1.44
C PRO A 282 13.13 12.65 2.27
N ILE A 283 14.23 12.23 1.62
CA ILE A 283 15.48 11.89 2.31
C ILE A 283 16.03 13.10 3.07
N GLU A 284 16.17 14.23 2.38
CA GLU A 284 16.66 15.47 2.99
C GLU A 284 15.73 15.97 4.09
N GLN A 285 14.42 15.82 3.90
CA GLN A 285 13.42 16.20 4.90
C GLN A 285 13.53 15.33 6.15
N ALA A 286 13.54 14.01 6.03
CA ALA A 286 13.64 13.09 7.16
C ALA A 286 14.92 13.31 7.97
N LEU A 287 16.07 13.48 7.30
CA LEU A 287 17.34 13.78 7.96
C LEU A 287 17.34 15.13 8.69
N ARG A 288 16.76 16.16 8.07
CA ARG A 288 16.63 17.49 8.67
C ARG A 288 15.75 17.46 9.90
N ASP A 289 14.58 16.81 9.81
CA ASP A 289 13.63 16.69 10.90
C ASP A 289 14.20 15.87 12.07
N ALA A 290 14.96 14.80 11.77
CA ALA A 290 15.73 14.05 12.77
C ALA A 290 16.98 14.79 13.28
N ARG A 291 17.35 15.93 12.69
CA ARG A 291 18.58 16.69 12.99
C ARG A 291 19.86 15.87 12.83
N LEU A 292 19.89 14.99 11.86
CA LEU A 292 21.01 14.11 11.55
C LEU A 292 21.61 14.42 10.18
N LYS A 293 22.93 14.16 10.07
CA LYS A 293 23.65 14.14 8.79
C LYS A 293 23.65 12.71 8.25
N PRO A 294 23.79 12.51 6.92
CA PRO A 294 23.88 11.16 6.33
C PRO A 294 24.98 10.29 6.96
N SER A 295 26.10 10.89 7.37
CA SER A 295 27.23 10.20 8.02
C SER A 295 26.92 9.67 9.43
N GLN A 296 25.85 10.13 10.07
CA GLN A 296 25.42 9.71 11.40
C GLN A 296 24.41 8.56 11.37
N ILE A 297 24.01 8.13 10.18
CA ILE A 297 23.20 6.93 9.98
C ILE A 297 24.16 5.73 10.05
N ASP A 298 23.88 4.77 10.93
CA ASP A 298 24.73 3.60 11.14
C ASP A 298 24.37 2.47 10.17
N SER A 299 23.08 2.32 9.83
CA SER A 299 22.57 1.27 8.96
C SER A 299 21.56 1.81 7.95
N LEU A 300 21.64 1.29 6.73
CA LEU A 300 20.70 1.56 5.65
C LEU A 300 19.88 0.30 5.37
N VAL A 301 18.57 0.38 5.53
CA VAL A 301 17.65 -0.73 5.28
C VAL A 301 16.81 -0.39 4.05
N LEU A 302 16.93 -1.21 3.00
CA LEU A 302 16.11 -1.09 1.80
C LEU A 302 14.89 -1.98 1.92
N VAL A 303 13.72 -1.43 1.60
CA VAL A 303 12.41 -2.08 1.66
C VAL A 303 11.66 -1.79 0.36
N GLY A 304 10.75 -2.69 -0.02
CA GLY A 304 9.97 -2.58 -1.24
C GLY A 304 10.70 -3.07 -2.48
N GLY A 305 9.94 -3.62 -3.43
CA GLY A 305 10.52 -4.25 -4.63
C GLY A 305 11.33 -3.30 -5.51
N ALA A 306 10.92 -2.04 -5.63
CA ALA A 306 11.63 -1.07 -6.47
C ALA A 306 12.96 -0.58 -5.85
N SER A 307 13.16 -0.76 -4.54
CA SER A 307 14.46 -0.51 -3.90
C SER A 307 15.56 -1.46 -4.37
N GLN A 308 15.20 -2.59 -4.99
CA GLN A 308 16.13 -3.57 -5.53
C GLN A 308 16.73 -3.13 -6.89
N MET A 309 16.20 -2.07 -7.52
CA MET A 309 16.76 -1.55 -8.77
C MET A 309 18.23 -1.12 -8.58
N PRO A 310 19.18 -1.58 -9.43
CA PRO A 310 20.60 -1.30 -9.24
C PRO A 310 20.93 0.19 -9.16
N LEU A 311 20.25 1.02 -9.96
CA LEU A 311 20.44 2.48 -9.94
C LEU A 311 19.99 3.10 -8.61
N VAL A 312 18.86 2.65 -8.06
CA VAL A 312 18.34 3.11 -6.75
C VAL A 312 19.31 2.74 -5.64
N GLN A 313 19.80 1.50 -5.63
CA GLN A 313 20.77 1.03 -4.65
C GLN A 313 22.07 1.87 -4.69
N ARG A 314 22.58 2.14 -5.90
CA ARG A 314 23.80 2.98 -6.04
C ARG A 314 23.60 4.39 -5.52
N ILE A 315 22.43 4.99 -5.78
CA ILE A 315 22.14 6.33 -5.26
C ILE A 315 22.07 6.31 -3.74
N ALA A 316 21.40 5.33 -3.16
CA ALA A 316 21.33 5.17 -1.71
C ALA A 316 22.74 4.99 -1.10
N VAL A 317 23.57 4.11 -1.68
CA VAL A 317 24.96 3.92 -1.25
C VAL A 317 25.80 5.21 -1.41
N ARG A 318 25.62 5.93 -2.50
CA ARG A 318 26.34 7.20 -2.75
C ARG A 318 25.96 8.28 -1.74
N LEU A 319 24.69 8.36 -1.35
CA LEU A 319 24.19 9.34 -0.39
C LEU A 319 24.65 9.07 1.05
N PHE A 320 24.67 7.82 1.47
CA PHE A 320 24.96 7.44 2.84
C PHE A 320 26.37 6.88 3.07
N GLY A 321 27.09 6.54 2.00
CA GLY A 321 28.43 5.94 2.10
C GLY A 321 28.44 4.56 2.74
N LYS A 322 27.31 3.86 2.74
CA LYS A 322 27.10 2.56 3.40
C LYS A 322 26.39 1.59 2.48
N LEU A 323 26.76 0.32 2.55
CA LEU A 323 26.05 -0.74 1.87
C LEU A 323 24.73 -1.03 2.59
N PRO A 324 23.64 -1.30 1.85
CA PRO A 324 22.38 -1.73 2.45
C PRO A 324 22.55 -3.03 3.22
N TYR A 325 21.82 -3.13 4.30
CA TYR A 325 21.76 -4.36 5.07
C TYR A 325 20.91 -5.40 4.34
N GLN A 326 21.44 -6.62 4.20
CA GLN A 326 20.88 -7.66 3.31
C GLN A 326 20.36 -8.90 4.04
N SER A 327 20.08 -8.85 5.33
CA SER A 327 19.65 -10.06 6.08
C SER A 327 18.24 -10.52 5.79
N TYR A 328 17.41 -9.68 5.14
CA TYR A 328 16.04 -9.98 4.80
C TYR A 328 15.72 -9.62 3.35
N ASP A 329 14.75 -10.32 2.78
CA ASP A 329 14.17 -9.94 1.49
C ASP A 329 13.35 -8.66 1.67
N PRO A 330 13.70 -7.57 0.95
CA PRO A 330 12.99 -6.30 1.00
C PRO A 330 11.49 -6.39 0.70
N SER A 331 11.06 -7.44 0.00
CA SER A 331 9.66 -7.65 -0.39
C SER A 331 8.81 -8.32 0.69
N THR A 332 9.42 -8.91 1.72
CA THR A 332 8.70 -9.75 2.71
C THR A 332 8.78 -9.27 4.14
N ILE A 333 9.77 -8.43 4.44
CA ILE A 333 10.11 -8.02 5.81
C ILE A 333 8.94 -7.31 6.51
N VAL A 334 8.13 -6.53 5.79
CA VAL A 334 7.01 -5.77 6.34
C VAL A 334 5.92 -6.70 6.88
N ALA A 335 5.57 -7.76 6.14
CA ALA A 335 4.58 -8.74 6.60
C ALA A 335 5.06 -9.49 7.84
N LEU A 336 6.34 -9.87 7.89
CA LEU A 336 6.95 -10.51 9.06
C LEU A 336 6.90 -9.59 10.29
N GLY A 337 7.24 -8.31 10.13
CA GLY A 337 7.17 -7.32 11.19
C GLY A 337 5.73 -7.06 11.68
N ALA A 338 4.76 -7.06 10.79
CA ALA A 338 3.35 -6.95 11.15
C ALA A 338 2.88 -8.15 12.00
N ALA A 339 3.35 -9.38 11.67
CA ALA A 339 3.05 -10.57 12.46
C ALA A 339 3.72 -10.54 13.84
N ILE A 340 4.97 -10.05 13.93
CA ILE A 340 5.67 -9.83 15.21
C ILE A 340 4.86 -8.83 16.06
N GLN A 341 4.41 -7.72 15.48
CA GLN A 341 3.58 -6.75 16.19
C GLN A 341 2.24 -7.34 16.67
N ALA A 342 1.63 -8.23 15.88
CA ALA A 342 0.43 -8.94 16.29
C ALA A 342 0.70 -9.83 17.51
N ALA A 343 1.83 -10.53 17.55
CA ALA A 343 2.24 -11.37 18.65
C ALA A 343 2.60 -10.57 19.92
N CYS A 344 3.30 -9.44 19.78
CA CYS A 344 3.57 -8.53 20.90
C CYS A 344 2.26 -8.04 21.54
N ARG A 345 1.24 -7.73 20.72
CA ARG A 345 -0.07 -7.32 21.20
C ARG A 345 -0.77 -8.43 22.01
N LEU A 346 -0.64 -9.68 21.60
CA LEU A 346 -1.19 -10.83 22.29
C LEU A 346 -0.35 -11.26 23.51
N ARG A 347 0.77 -10.58 23.78
CA ARG A 347 1.70 -10.92 24.86
C ARG A 347 2.15 -12.37 24.80
N SER A 348 2.51 -12.84 23.60
CA SER A 348 3.06 -14.18 23.42
C SER A 348 4.29 -14.37 24.31
N GLU A 349 4.33 -15.47 25.06
CA GLU A 349 5.40 -15.76 26.06
C GLU A 349 6.81 -15.83 25.42
N ASP A 350 6.88 -16.08 24.12
CA ASP A 350 8.12 -16.24 23.36
C ASP A 350 8.70 -14.92 22.81
N ILE A 351 8.10 -13.76 23.14
CA ILE A 351 8.57 -12.47 22.64
C ILE A 351 9.03 -11.58 23.80
N GLU A 352 10.27 -11.09 23.71
CA GLU A 352 10.73 -10.01 24.59
C GLU A 352 9.89 -8.74 24.36
N GLU A 353 9.54 -8.05 25.42
CA GLU A 353 8.72 -6.83 25.35
C GLU A 353 9.50 -5.73 24.62
N VAL A 354 9.07 -5.43 23.37
CA VAL A 354 9.62 -4.32 22.57
C VAL A 354 8.74 -3.11 22.77
N ILE A 355 9.33 -2.04 23.27
CA ILE A 355 8.68 -0.74 23.41
C ILE A 355 8.85 0.02 22.10
N LEU A 356 7.74 0.20 21.38
CA LEU A 356 7.72 0.94 20.13
C LEU A 356 7.16 2.33 20.35
N THR A 357 7.94 3.35 20.01
CA THR A 357 7.45 4.73 19.91
C THR A 357 7.31 5.10 18.44
N ASP A 358 6.11 5.53 18.08
CA ASP A 358 5.81 6.02 16.73
C ASP A 358 5.61 7.53 16.75
N ILE A 359 5.42 8.15 15.60
CA ILE A 359 5.29 9.59 15.44
C ILE A 359 4.03 9.97 14.66
N CYS A 360 3.54 11.19 14.87
CA CYS A 360 2.51 11.81 14.05
C CYS A 360 3.12 12.22 12.69
N PRO A 361 2.68 11.66 11.56
CA PRO A 361 3.35 11.90 10.26
C PRO A 361 3.10 13.29 9.69
N TYR A 362 2.02 13.95 10.11
CA TYR A 362 1.61 15.29 9.67
C TYR A 362 1.26 16.18 10.85
N SER A 363 1.47 17.48 10.69
CA SER A 363 0.97 18.45 11.65
C SER A 363 -0.57 18.45 11.68
N LEU A 364 -1.11 18.48 12.91
CA LEU A 364 -2.53 18.60 13.19
C LEU A 364 -2.79 19.94 13.86
N GLY A 365 -3.79 20.68 13.42
CA GLY A 365 -4.06 22.00 13.94
C GLY A 365 -5.40 22.54 13.50
N VAL A 366 -5.63 23.82 13.76
CA VAL A 366 -6.88 24.50 13.51
C VAL A 366 -6.71 25.71 12.58
N GLU A 367 -7.82 26.11 11.97
CA GLU A 367 -7.90 27.40 11.26
C GLU A 367 -7.99 28.53 12.25
N VAL A 368 -7.20 29.57 12.02
CA VAL A 368 -7.24 30.79 12.81
C VAL A 368 -7.31 32.04 11.92
N ASN A 369 -7.77 33.14 12.52
CA ASN A 369 -7.64 34.47 11.95
C ASN A 369 -6.45 35.18 12.64
N ARG A 370 -5.49 35.63 11.85
CA ARG A 370 -4.37 36.44 12.35
C ARG A 370 -4.40 37.81 11.68
N GLN A 371 -4.56 38.87 12.50
CA GLN A 371 -4.56 40.26 12.05
C GLN A 371 -5.56 40.53 10.89
N GLY A 372 -6.77 39.95 10.97
CA GLY A 372 -7.81 40.11 9.95
C GLY A 372 -7.65 39.21 8.72
N VAL A 373 -6.63 38.36 8.67
CA VAL A 373 -6.44 37.36 7.60
C VAL A 373 -6.95 36.01 8.07
N SER A 374 -8.01 35.51 7.46
CA SER A 374 -8.58 34.17 7.70
C SER A 374 -7.85 33.09 6.91
N GLY A 375 -8.10 31.84 7.25
CA GLY A 375 -7.55 30.70 6.52
C GLY A 375 -6.08 30.43 6.83
N ILE A 376 -5.60 30.81 8.02
CA ILE A 376 -4.24 30.54 8.49
C ILE A 376 -4.26 29.25 9.30
N PHE A 377 -3.32 28.34 9.00
CA PHE A 377 -3.13 27.12 9.76
C PHE A 377 -2.32 27.38 11.02
N SER A 378 -2.83 26.95 12.16
CA SER A 378 -2.16 26.98 13.46
C SER A 378 -1.95 25.54 13.94
N PRO A 379 -0.73 24.97 13.85
CA PRO A 379 -0.46 23.62 14.32
C PRO A 379 -0.54 23.55 15.84
N ILE A 380 -1.15 22.46 16.35
CA ILE A 380 -1.22 22.12 17.79
C ILE A 380 -0.32 20.91 18.08
N ILE A 381 -0.37 19.89 17.19
CA ILE A 381 0.60 18.79 17.20
C ILE A 381 1.41 18.92 15.92
N GLU A 382 2.70 19.13 16.03
CA GLU A 382 3.59 19.20 14.87
C GLU A 382 3.93 17.80 14.37
N ARG A 383 4.22 17.66 13.06
CA ARG A 383 4.71 16.40 12.48
C ARG A 383 5.96 15.92 13.23
N ASN A 384 6.16 14.63 13.22
CA ASN A 384 7.24 13.94 13.93
C ASN A 384 7.16 14.05 15.47
N THR A 385 6.05 14.54 16.03
CA THR A 385 5.80 14.45 17.47
C THR A 385 5.53 13.01 17.85
N THR A 386 6.26 12.48 18.84
CA THR A 386 6.08 11.11 19.37
C THR A 386 4.67 10.90 19.91
N VAL A 387 4.05 9.77 19.57
CA VAL A 387 2.70 9.40 20.00
C VAL A 387 2.74 8.24 21.00
N PRO A 388 1.79 8.15 21.97
CA PRO A 388 0.64 9.06 22.16
C PRO A 388 1.04 10.43 22.71
N VAL A 389 0.28 11.47 22.34
CA VAL A 389 0.58 12.85 22.72
C VAL A 389 -0.68 13.65 23.00
N SER A 390 -0.60 14.60 23.94
CA SER A 390 -1.62 15.62 24.17
C SER A 390 -0.96 17.01 24.20
N ARG A 391 -1.53 17.97 23.44
CA ARG A 391 -1.06 19.35 23.33
C ARG A 391 -2.24 20.31 23.42
N VAL A 392 -1.98 21.46 24.03
CA VAL A 392 -2.97 22.54 24.20
C VAL A 392 -2.41 23.82 23.61
N GLU A 393 -3.24 24.52 22.85
CA GLU A 393 -2.97 25.88 22.38
C GLU A 393 -4.13 26.80 22.77
N THR A 394 -3.81 28.02 23.15
CA THR A 394 -4.76 29.02 23.64
C THR A 394 -5.10 30.01 22.51
N TYR A 395 -6.37 30.21 22.29
CA TYR A 395 -6.93 31.14 21.31
C TYR A 395 -7.88 32.14 22.00
N SER A 396 -8.30 33.19 21.30
CA SER A 396 -9.29 34.13 21.79
C SER A 396 -10.41 34.33 20.76
N THR A 397 -11.59 34.71 21.27
CA THR A 397 -12.70 35.12 20.38
C THR A 397 -12.31 36.34 19.57
N MET A 398 -12.91 36.48 18.37
CA MET A 398 -12.68 37.61 17.47
C MET A 398 -13.46 38.86 17.90
N HIS A 399 -14.58 38.69 18.61
CA HIS A 399 -15.45 39.76 19.08
C HIS A 399 -15.97 39.47 20.49
N PRO A 400 -16.16 40.52 21.34
CA PRO A 400 -16.68 40.34 22.69
C PRO A 400 -18.09 39.73 22.78
N GLU A 401 -18.91 39.95 21.77
CA GLU A 401 -20.30 39.47 21.70
C GLU A 401 -20.46 38.14 20.90
N GLN A 402 -19.33 37.44 20.66
CA GLN A 402 -19.36 36.18 19.94
C GLN A 402 -20.10 35.10 20.74
N ASP A 403 -21.05 34.42 20.09
CA ASP A 403 -21.91 33.39 20.69
C ASP A 403 -21.60 31.96 20.24
N SER A 404 -20.66 31.80 19.33
CA SER A 404 -20.17 30.51 18.87
C SER A 404 -18.80 30.62 18.22
N ILE A 405 -18.07 29.52 18.19
CA ILE A 405 -16.87 29.36 17.38
C ILE A 405 -17.03 28.10 16.52
N THR A 406 -16.55 28.17 15.30
CA THR A 406 -16.38 27.00 14.45
C THR A 406 -14.94 26.52 14.56
N VAL A 407 -14.75 25.30 15.02
CA VAL A 407 -13.44 24.65 15.09
C VAL A 407 -13.26 23.81 13.84
N ASN A 408 -12.43 24.31 12.93
CA ASN A 408 -12.03 23.61 11.71
C ASN A 408 -10.68 22.95 11.95
N VAL A 409 -10.65 21.61 11.99
CA VAL A 409 -9.46 20.80 12.21
C VAL A 409 -8.84 20.42 10.89
N TYR A 410 -7.55 20.68 10.74
CA TYR A 410 -6.80 20.40 9.50
C TYR A 410 -5.58 19.52 9.77
N GLN A 411 -5.20 18.76 8.75
CA GLN A 411 -3.96 17.99 8.66
C GLN A 411 -3.11 18.52 7.51
N GLY A 412 -1.84 18.80 7.71
CA GLY A 412 -0.90 19.20 6.65
C GLY A 412 0.16 20.19 7.12
N GLU A 413 1.01 20.59 6.17
CA GLU A 413 2.19 21.43 6.43
C GLU A 413 2.11 22.82 5.79
N ASN A 414 0.99 23.15 5.15
CA ASN A 414 0.88 24.40 4.44
C ASN A 414 0.37 25.52 5.36
N HIS A 415 0.96 26.71 5.25
CA HIS A 415 0.55 27.88 6.02
C HIS A 415 -0.93 28.29 5.78
N LYS A 416 -1.48 27.99 4.60
CA LYS A 416 -2.88 28.26 4.25
C LYS A 416 -3.70 26.99 4.34
N VAL A 417 -4.80 27.00 5.12
CA VAL A 417 -5.67 25.82 5.30
C VAL A 417 -6.26 25.27 4.00
N LYS A 418 -6.47 26.10 2.98
CA LYS A 418 -6.98 25.67 1.67
C LYS A 418 -6.10 24.65 0.96
N ASN A 419 -4.84 24.55 1.34
CA ASN A 419 -3.87 23.60 0.80
C ASN A 419 -3.58 22.44 1.77
N ASN A 420 -4.30 22.38 2.89
CA ASN A 420 -4.26 21.31 3.86
C ASN A 420 -5.57 20.48 3.77
N ILE A 421 -5.58 19.31 4.36
CA ILE A 421 -6.74 18.42 4.38
C ILE A 421 -7.63 18.83 5.55
N LEU A 422 -8.89 19.19 5.27
CA LEU A 422 -9.91 19.39 6.31
C LEU A 422 -10.29 18.03 6.88
N VAL A 423 -10.09 17.88 8.17
CA VAL A 423 -10.33 16.64 8.90
C VAL A 423 -11.72 16.60 9.50
N GLU A 424 -12.12 17.69 10.14
CA GLU A 424 -13.42 17.82 10.82
C GLU A 424 -13.77 19.29 10.97
N SER A 425 -15.07 19.58 11.08
CA SER A 425 -15.59 20.91 11.39
C SER A 425 -16.78 20.79 12.33
N PHE A 426 -16.75 21.52 13.43
CA PHE A 426 -17.86 21.53 14.40
C PHE A 426 -17.96 22.87 15.14
N ASP A 427 -19.20 23.19 15.56
CA ASP A 427 -19.51 24.42 16.27
C ASP A 427 -19.52 24.22 17.79
N VAL A 428 -18.97 25.17 18.50
CA VAL A 428 -18.99 25.25 19.94
C VAL A 428 -19.70 26.53 20.36
N PRO A 429 -20.85 26.40 21.04
CA PRO A 429 -21.58 27.59 21.55
C PRO A 429 -20.82 28.25 22.68
N LEU A 430 -20.81 29.58 22.68
CA LEU A 430 -20.21 30.42 23.71
C LEU A 430 -21.28 31.21 24.47
N LYS A 431 -20.99 31.55 25.75
CA LYS A 431 -21.79 32.49 26.51
C LYS A 431 -21.35 33.91 26.17
N LYS A 432 -22.32 34.80 25.86
CA LYS A 432 -22.01 36.22 25.65
C LYS A 432 -21.60 36.86 26.97
N THR A 433 -20.36 37.31 27.04
CA THR A 433 -19.81 37.93 28.26
C THR A 433 -19.57 39.43 28.13
N GLY A 434 -19.68 39.98 26.91
CA GLY A 434 -19.30 41.36 26.62
C GLY A 434 -17.77 41.61 26.62
N ALA A 435 -16.98 40.54 26.74
CA ALA A 435 -15.51 40.58 26.76
C ALA A 435 -14.94 39.51 25.80
N TYR A 436 -13.70 39.68 25.39
CA TYR A 436 -12.97 38.63 24.68
C TYR A 436 -12.77 37.43 25.61
N GLN A 437 -13.06 36.24 25.12
CA GLN A 437 -12.94 35.01 25.89
C GLN A 437 -11.72 34.23 25.44
N SER A 438 -11.00 33.66 26.40
CA SER A 438 -9.93 32.68 26.15
C SER A 438 -10.51 31.31 25.87
N ILE A 439 -9.94 30.58 24.95
CA ILE A 439 -10.39 29.25 24.52
C ILE A 439 -9.16 28.39 24.37
N ASP A 440 -9.09 27.35 25.18
CA ASP A 440 -8.02 26.37 25.05
C ASP A 440 -8.51 25.21 24.18
N ILE A 441 -7.75 24.88 23.13
CA ILE A 441 -8.01 23.73 22.26
C ILE A 441 -6.91 22.69 22.51
N ARG A 442 -7.34 21.54 23.02
CA ARG A 442 -6.47 20.40 23.29
C ARG A 442 -6.65 19.32 22.25
N PHE A 443 -5.56 18.89 21.65
CA PHE A 443 -5.48 17.72 20.79
C PHE A 443 -4.80 16.57 21.53
N SER A 444 -5.46 15.43 21.59
CA SER A 444 -4.90 14.17 22.10
C SER A 444 -4.91 13.15 20.97
N TYR A 445 -3.73 12.65 20.60
CA TYR A 445 -3.54 11.75 19.46
C TYR A 445 -2.91 10.45 19.92
N ASP A 446 -3.57 9.33 19.63
CA ASP A 446 -3.14 8.00 20.07
C ASP A 446 -2.29 7.26 19.04
N ILE A 447 -1.76 6.10 19.44
CA ILE A 447 -0.93 5.23 18.58
C ILE A 447 -1.70 4.58 17.42
N ASN A 448 -3.03 4.65 17.42
CA ASN A 448 -3.88 4.12 16.35
C ASN A 448 -4.34 5.20 15.37
N GLY A 449 -3.89 6.44 15.58
CA GLY A 449 -4.31 7.59 14.79
C GLY A 449 -5.68 8.16 15.19
N LEU A 450 -6.18 7.87 16.40
CA LEU A 450 -7.38 8.48 16.93
C LEU A 450 -7.05 9.89 17.47
N LEU A 451 -7.76 10.91 16.96
CA LEU A 451 -7.64 12.28 17.44
C LEU A 451 -8.86 12.65 18.28
N GLU A 452 -8.61 13.03 19.53
CA GLU A 452 -9.61 13.66 20.39
C GLU A 452 -9.34 15.16 20.49
N VAL A 453 -10.37 15.95 20.26
CA VAL A 453 -10.31 17.41 20.33
C VAL A 453 -11.20 17.87 21.47
N ASP A 454 -10.59 18.48 22.49
CA ASP A 454 -11.29 19.12 23.59
C ASP A 454 -11.20 20.64 23.45
N VAL A 455 -12.34 21.29 23.52
CA VAL A 455 -12.44 22.75 23.59
C VAL A 455 -12.81 23.12 25.04
N LEU A 456 -11.88 23.76 25.73
CA LEU A 456 -12.03 24.17 27.13
C LEU A 456 -12.38 25.67 27.16
N LEU A 457 -13.50 26.00 27.80
CA LEU A 457 -13.99 27.35 27.91
C LEU A 457 -13.66 27.94 29.30
N GLU A 458 -13.60 29.26 29.41
CA GLU A 458 -13.28 29.95 30.68
C GLU A 458 -14.25 29.61 31.83
N ASP A 459 -15.48 29.22 31.56
CA ASP A 459 -16.45 28.80 32.55
C ASP A 459 -16.21 27.39 33.10
N GLY A 460 -15.14 26.74 32.68
CA GLY A 460 -14.78 25.37 33.03
C GLY A 460 -15.55 24.28 32.24
N SER A 461 -16.41 24.65 31.30
CA SER A 461 -17.07 23.70 30.47
C SER A 461 -16.12 23.16 29.39
N VAL A 462 -16.25 21.85 29.08
CA VAL A 462 -15.45 21.17 28.07
C VAL A 462 -16.36 20.58 27.01
N LYS A 463 -16.08 20.88 25.76
CA LYS A 463 -16.71 20.26 24.59
C LYS A 463 -15.70 19.33 23.96
N SER A 464 -15.91 18.02 24.12
CA SER A 464 -15.05 16.99 23.52
C SER A 464 -15.65 16.48 22.23
N LYS A 465 -14.84 16.38 21.21
CA LYS A 465 -15.16 15.72 19.95
C LYS A 465 -14.08 14.67 19.69
N VAL A 466 -14.49 13.41 19.71
CA VAL A 466 -13.64 12.32 19.22
C VAL A 466 -13.76 12.31 17.70
N ILE A 467 -12.70 12.63 17.05
CA ILE A 467 -12.59 12.57 15.62
C ILE A 467 -12.18 11.14 15.28
N ASN A 468 -13.19 10.29 15.21
CA ASN A 468 -13.08 9.01 14.57
C ASN A 468 -13.09 9.30 13.08
N HIS A 469 -11.92 9.38 12.53
CA HIS A 469 -11.72 9.80 11.17
C HIS A 469 -12.45 8.90 10.16
N SER A 470 -13.72 9.13 9.91
CA SER A 470 -14.45 8.59 8.78
C SER A 470 -15.29 9.70 8.14
N PRO A 471 -14.76 10.46 7.17
CA PRO A 471 -15.62 11.27 6.32
C PRO A 471 -16.40 10.43 5.30
N VAL A 472 -15.94 9.23 5.00
CA VAL A 472 -16.80 8.20 4.42
C VAL A 472 -17.40 7.42 5.60
N THR A 473 -18.35 8.03 6.29
CA THR A 473 -19.32 7.28 7.05
C THR A 473 -20.16 6.51 6.04
N LEU A 474 -19.60 5.40 5.55
CA LEU A 474 -20.50 4.34 5.15
C LEU A 474 -21.30 4.04 6.40
N SER A 475 -22.59 4.31 6.36
CA SER A 475 -23.49 3.88 7.44
C SER A 475 -23.30 2.38 7.62
N ALA A 476 -23.60 1.84 8.80
CA ALA A 476 -23.57 0.39 9.03
C ALA A 476 -24.35 -0.36 7.91
N GLN A 477 -25.38 0.27 7.36
CA GLN A 477 -26.15 -0.22 6.23
C GLN A 477 -25.32 -0.23 4.92
N GLN A 478 -24.55 0.80 4.62
CA GLN A 478 -23.69 0.87 3.43
C GLN A 478 -22.53 -0.12 3.50
N ILE A 479 -21.96 -0.36 4.69
CA ILE A 479 -20.99 -1.43 4.92
C ILE A 479 -21.63 -2.78 4.63
N GLU A 480 -22.86 -3.04 5.10
CA GLU A 480 -23.56 -4.30 4.89
C GLU A 480 -23.99 -4.47 3.42
N GLU A 481 -24.41 -3.41 2.74
CA GLU A 481 -24.72 -3.42 1.31
C GLU A 481 -23.46 -3.72 0.47
N SER A 482 -22.31 -3.10 0.78
CA SER A 482 -21.03 -3.39 0.14
C SER A 482 -20.58 -4.82 0.41
N ARG A 483 -20.71 -5.31 1.64
CA ARG A 483 -20.46 -6.71 1.98
C ARG A 483 -21.35 -7.66 1.19
N THR A 484 -22.65 -7.37 1.09
CA THR A 484 -23.61 -8.17 0.33
C THR A 484 -23.25 -8.19 -1.15
N ARG A 485 -22.94 -7.05 -1.73
CA ARG A 485 -22.49 -6.93 -3.12
C ARG A 485 -21.21 -7.73 -3.37
N LEU A 486 -20.19 -7.56 -2.53
CA LEU A 486 -18.92 -8.28 -2.65
C LEU A 486 -19.08 -9.79 -2.40
N SER A 487 -20.00 -10.20 -1.52
CA SER A 487 -20.27 -11.62 -1.28
C SER A 487 -21.06 -12.28 -2.42
N ALA A 488 -21.86 -11.50 -3.16
CA ALA A 488 -22.56 -11.98 -4.36
C ALA A 488 -21.60 -12.20 -5.55
N LEU A 489 -20.44 -11.52 -5.56
CA LEU A 489 -19.36 -11.78 -6.49
C LEU A 489 -18.66 -13.06 -6.05
N LYS A 490 -18.98 -14.17 -6.72
CA LYS A 490 -18.45 -15.49 -6.36
C LYS A 490 -16.93 -15.52 -6.57
N ILE A 491 -16.19 -15.74 -5.47
CA ILE A 491 -14.78 -16.12 -5.53
C ILE A 491 -14.76 -17.64 -5.68
N TYR A 492 -14.07 -18.13 -6.72
CA TYR A 492 -14.10 -19.55 -7.04
C TYR A 492 -13.33 -20.38 -6.04
N PRO A 493 -13.77 -21.66 -5.80
CA PRO A 493 -12.96 -22.65 -5.11
C PRO A 493 -11.59 -22.82 -5.80
N ARG A 494 -10.58 -23.21 -5.01
CA ARG A 494 -9.16 -23.32 -5.41
C ARG A 494 -8.96 -24.06 -6.73
N ASP A 495 -9.64 -25.18 -6.92
CA ASP A 495 -9.51 -25.99 -8.15
C ASP A 495 -9.99 -25.24 -9.39
N MET A 496 -11.09 -24.52 -9.32
CA MET A 496 -11.58 -23.70 -10.43
C MET A 496 -10.65 -22.51 -10.73
N LEU A 497 -10.02 -21.94 -9.71
CA LEU A 497 -9.02 -20.89 -9.87
C LEU A 497 -7.76 -21.40 -10.57
N ILE A 498 -7.29 -22.61 -10.23
CA ILE A 498 -6.15 -23.24 -10.92
C ILE A 498 -6.44 -23.38 -12.41
N ASN A 499 -7.63 -23.85 -12.75
CA ASN A 499 -8.05 -24.02 -14.15
C ASN A 499 -8.16 -22.69 -14.88
N ARG A 500 -8.65 -21.63 -14.22
CA ARG A 500 -8.73 -20.30 -14.81
C ARG A 500 -7.38 -19.64 -15.02
N THR A 501 -6.48 -19.81 -14.05
CA THR A 501 -5.09 -19.33 -14.20
C THR A 501 -4.44 -20.02 -15.39
N PHE A 502 -4.68 -21.31 -15.54
CA PHE A 502 -4.16 -22.08 -16.64
C PHE A 502 -4.73 -21.60 -17.99
N LYS A 503 -6.05 -21.39 -18.08
CA LYS A 503 -6.70 -20.81 -19.26
C LYS A 503 -6.16 -19.42 -19.59
N ALA A 504 -6.06 -18.53 -18.60
CA ALA A 504 -5.54 -17.19 -18.80
C ALA A 504 -4.11 -17.18 -19.35
N LYS A 505 -3.26 -18.10 -18.89
CA LYS A 505 -1.91 -18.28 -19.45
C LYS A 505 -1.92 -18.75 -20.90
N LEU A 506 -2.81 -19.67 -21.24
CA LEU A 506 -2.96 -20.12 -22.65
C LEU A 506 -3.47 -18.97 -23.53
N GLU A 507 -4.40 -18.16 -23.07
CA GLU A 507 -4.91 -16.98 -23.78
C GLU A 507 -3.80 -15.92 -23.95
N GLU A 508 -2.95 -15.73 -22.95
CA GLU A 508 -1.78 -14.85 -23.03
C GLU A 508 -0.79 -15.35 -24.09
N LEU A 509 -0.47 -16.66 -24.09
CA LEU A 509 0.36 -17.28 -25.13
C LEU A 509 -0.24 -17.11 -26.51
N TRP A 510 -1.54 -17.36 -26.65
CA TRP A 510 -2.24 -17.18 -27.92
C TRP A 510 -2.17 -15.74 -28.43
N ALA A 511 -2.29 -14.75 -27.54
CA ALA A 511 -2.19 -13.34 -27.90
C ALA A 511 -0.79 -12.94 -28.38
N ARG A 512 0.25 -13.64 -27.92
CA ARG A 512 1.66 -13.41 -28.32
C ARG A 512 2.08 -14.23 -29.52
N ALA A 513 1.46 -15.39 -29.76
CA ALA A 513 1.81 -16.30 -30.84
C ALA A 513 1.28 -15.82 -32.20
N LEU A 514 1.93 -16.22 -33.29
CA LEU A 514 1.56 -15.89 -34.68
C LEU A 514 1.50 -17.15 -35.53
N GLY A 515 0.72 -17.12 -36.63
CA GLY A 515 0.64 -18.18 -37.62
C GLY A 515 0.15 -19.51 -37.06
N ASP A 516 0.80 -20.61 -37.45
CA ASP A 516 0.42 -21.98 -37.10
C ASP A 516 0.44 -22.24 -35.58
N GLU A 517 1.37 -21.61 -34.85
CA GLU A 517 1.48 -21.74 -33.41
C GLU A 517 0.26 -21.13 -32.71
N ARG A 518 -0.21 -19.98 -33.19
CA ARG A 518 -1.43 -19.33 -32.67
C ARG A 518 -2.67 -20.21 -32.90
N GLU A 519 -2.77 -20.84 -34.05
CA GLU A 519 -3.88 -21.77 -34.36
C GLU A 519 -3.86 -22.99 -33.44
N GLU A 520 -2.67 -23.51 -33.14
CA GLU A 520 -2.51 -24.69 -32.30
C GLU A 520 -2.88 -24.38 -30.83
N ILE A 521 -2.41 -23.27 -30.30
CA ILE A 521 -2.80 -22.79 -28.95
C ILE A 521 -4.31 -22.53 -28.91
N GLY A 522 -4.90 -21.96 -29.95
CA GLY A 522 -6.35 -21.75 -30.05
C GLY A 522 -7.16 -23.03 -29.95
N ARG A 523 -6.69 -24.12 -30.57
CA ARG A 523 -7.30 -25.45 -30.45
C ARG A 523 -7.21 -25.98 -29.03
N VAL A 524 -6.07 -25.82 -28.38
CA VAL A 524 -5.85 -26.22 -26.98
C VAL A 524 -6.79 -25.48 -26.02
N ILE A 525 -6.98 -24.18 -26.22
CA ILE A 525 -7.93 -23.36 -25.42
C ILE A 525 -9.36 -23.92 -25.64
N THR A 526 -9.76 -24.21 -26.87
CA THR A 526 -11.08 -24.73 -27.18
C THR A 526 -11.32 -26.11 -26.54
N ASP A 527 -10.33 -27.00 -26.59
CA ASP A 527 -10.39 -28.32 -25.97
C ASP A 527 -10.47 -28.22 -24.44
N PHE A 528 -9.73 -27.25 -23.83
CA PHE A 528 -9.76 -27.04 -22.41
C PHE A 528 -11.11 -26.47 -21.96
N ASP A 529 -11.69 -25.53 -22.69
CA ASP A 529 -13.04 -25.01 -22.44
C ASP A 529 -14.11 -26.09 -22.52
N ALA A 530 -14.02 -26.97 -23.50
CA ALA A 530 -14.93 -28.11 -23.64
C ALA A 530 -14.78 -29.10 -22.46
N ALA A 531 -13.56 -29.28 -21.94
CA ALA A 531 -13.31 -30.10 -20.75
C ALA A 531 -13.92 -29.46 -19.50
N LEU A 532 -13.75 -28.14 -19.30
CA LEU A 532 -14.33 -27.40 -18.18
C LEU A 532 -15.88 -27.47 -18.19
N GLN A 533 -16.49 -27.38 -19.36
CA GLN A 533 -17.94 -27.47 -19.51
C GLN A 533 -18.48 -28.88 -19.23
N SER A 534 -17.67 -29.92 -19.40
CA SER A 534 -18.10 -31.30 -19.14
C SER A 534 -18.26 -31.64 -17.65
N ASN A 535 -17.81 -30.81 -16.73
CA ASN A 535 -17.73 -31.08 -15.29
C ASN A 535 -16.97 -32.38 -14.92
N ASP A 536 -16.20 -32.94 -15.84
CA ASP A 536 -15.38 -34.13 -15.65
C ASP A 536 -13.93 -33.70 -15.27
N MET A 537 -13.61 -33.76 -13.99
CA MET A 537 -12.30 -33.36 -13.46
C MET A 537 -11.15 -34.21 -14.05
N ALA A 538 -11.38 -35.50 -14.33
CA ALA A 538 -10.35 -36.35 -14.92
C ALA A 538 -10.00 -35.86 -16.34
N ARG A 539 -11.01 -35.47 -17.11
CA ARG A 539 -10.84 -34.90 -18.45
C ARG A 539 -10.17 -33.53 -18.41
N VAL A 540 -10.54 -32.68 -17.43
CA VAL A 540 -9.90 -31.37 -17.22
C VAL A 540 -8.43 -31.53 -16.89
N ASP A 541 -8.08 -32.45 -15.98
CA ASP A 541 -6.71 -32.73 -15.60
C ASP A 541 -5.87 -33.31 -16.73
N GLU A 542 -6.46 -34.15 -17.56
CA GLU A 542 -5.80 -34.69 -18.74
C GLU A 542 -5.47 -33.60 -19.76
N VAL A 543 -6.45 -32.76 -20.11
CA VAL A 543 -6.24 -31.67 -21.06
C VAL A 543 -5.24 -30.66 -20.49
N ARG A 544 -5.33 -30.32 -19.22
CA ARG A 544 -4.37 -29.42 -18.55
C ARG A 544 -2.94 -29.97 -18.60
N ARG A 545 -2.74 -31.27 -18.33
CA ARG A 545 -1.43 -31.93 -18.41
C ARG A 545 -0.86 -31.91 -19.82
N ARG A 546 -1.69 -32.19 -20.85
CA ARG A 546 -1.28 -32.11 -22.25
C ARG A 546 -0.91 -30.70 -22.68
N ALA A 547 -1.68 -29.72 -22.24
CA ALA A 547 -1.49 -28.33 -22.59
C ALA A 547 -0.35 -27.65 -21.77
N SER A 548 0.07 -28.23 -20.66
CA SER A 548 1.20 -27.70 -19.85
C SER A 548 2.54 -27.72 -20.59
N VAL A 549 2.66 -28.51 -21.65
CA VAL A 549 3.86 -28.54 -22.51
C VAL A 549 4.08 -27.17 -23.16
N TYR A 550 3.01 -26.47 -23.56
CA TYR A 550 3.10 -25.15 -24.18
C TYR A 550 3.56 -24.07 -23.17
N LEU A 551 3.21 -24.25 -21.88
CA LEU A 551 3.63 -23.34 -20.80
C LEU A 551 5.06 -23.60 -20.32
N ALA A 552 5.60 -24.82 -20.54
CA ALA A 552 6.96 -25.19 -20.13
C ALA A 552 8.03 -24.69 -21.13
N ILE A 553 7.65 -24.37 -22.36
CA ILE A 553 8.56 -23.86 -23.39
C ILE A 553 9.03 -22.42 -23.09
N GLU A 554 8.24 -21.63 -22.32
CA GLU A 554 8.64 -20.28 -21.88
C GLU A 554 9.67 -20.25 -20.73
N THR A 555 9.93 -21.37 -20.06
CA THR A 555 10.85 -21.44 -18.90
C THR A 555 12.22 -22.02 -19.23
N SER A 556 12.48 -22.33 -20.48
CA SER A 556 13.78 -22.75 -21.03
C SER A 556 14.32 -21.67 -22.04
#